data_65ebf1ff6c508684f166dbe3f715788a
#
_entry.id   65ebf1ff6c508684f166dbe3f715788a
#
_cell.length_a   1.000
_cell.length_b   1.000
_cell.length_c   1.000
_cell.angle_alpha   90.00
_cell.angle_beta   90.00
_cell.angle_gamma   90.00
#
_symmetry.space_group_name_H-M   'P 1'
#
loop_
_entity.id
_entity.type
_entity.pdbx_description
1 polymer ?
#
loop_
_entity_poly.entity_id
_entity_poly.type
_entity_poly.pdbx_seq_one_letter_code
_entity_poly.pdbx_strand_id
1 'polypeptide(L)'
;MESFKSYLEQQKLAKTTITNHIRNLSKLDIKLLDGPEKDLAKYIKANYDVGSQQKTITTSVAKYRGYRELPKTEISELLKKTSNQAFEIQKKNNDELELPDIKNVKSLMNLYLKQGMYKQYVVMYLLLHLNTRNLDLVAKVTDNIDDVNNDDNWLYLRKSDVVFFRNNYKTKAKFGMKKDIIKSKRFHFSVSQLKELLRPNENLYRTVMKITGQINETTMMKLSLCNNNTAKGIKKLSKNRGTAISTVVNNYDCTKSN
;
A
#
# COMPACT_ATOMS: atom_id res chain seq x y z
N MET A 1 26.94 1.59 10.43
CA MET A 1 25.65 1.56 9.74
C MET A 1 25.78 1.31 8.22
N GLU A 2 26.81 1.84 7.57
CA GLU A 2 27.00 1.67 6.11
C GLU A 2 27.16 0.19 5.71
N SER A 3 27.97 -0.57 6.45
CA SER A 3 28.14 -2.02 6.25
C SER A 3 26.83 -2.81 6.42
N PHE A 4 25.98 -2.41 7.35
CA PHE A 4 24.65 -3.01 7.52
C PHE A 4 23.71 -2.67 6.36
N LYS A 5 23.80 -1.45 5.82
CA LYS A 5 23.04 -1.05 4.63
C LYS A 5 23.43 -1.92 3.43
N SER A 6 24.73 -2.10 3.19
CA SER A 6 25.23 -2.96 2.12
C SER A 6 24.76 -4.43 2.30
N TYR A 7 24.74 -4.93 3.52
CA TYR A 7 24.16 -6.24 3.83
C TYR A 7 22.68 -6.33 3.44
N LEU A 8 21.88 -5.29 3.77
CA LEU A 8 20.45 -5.26 3.41
C LEU A 8 20.24 -5.18 1.90
N GLU A 9 21.12 -4.50 1.16
CA GLU A 9 21.12 -4.44 -0.29
C GLU A 9 21.40 -5.81 -0.91
N GLN A 10 22.39 -6.55 -0.39
CA GLN A 10 22.68 -7.94 -0.78
C GLN A 10 21.49 -8.87 -0.53
N GLN A 11 20.68 -8.62 0.50
CA GLN A 11 19.42 -9.32 0.73
C GLN A 11 18.30 -8.93 -0.26
N LYS A 12 18.59 -8.10 -1.26
CA LYS A 12 17.63 -7.63 -2.29
C LYS A 12 16.38 -6.99 -1.72
N LEU A 13 16.48 -6.31 -0.57
CA LEU A 13 15.36 -5.58 0.00
C LEU A 13 15.06 -4.31 -0.79
N ALA A 14 13.79 -3.92 -0.82
CA ALA A 14 13.39 -2.66 -1.46
C ALA A 14 14.08 -1.46 -0.77
N LYS A 15 14.50 -0.47 -1.56
CA LYS A 15 15.20 0.75 -1.08
C LYS A 15 14.47 1.43 0.09
N THR A 16 13.13 1.53 0.02
CA THR A 16 12.31 2.08 1.10
C THR A 16 12.39 1.25 2.39
N THR A 17 12.48 -0.08 2.28
CA THR A 17 12.64 -0.99 3.43
C THR A 17 14.00 -0.78 4.09
N ILE A 18 15.07 -0.69 3.28
CA ILE A 18 16.43 -0.41 3.77
C ILE A 18 16.47 0.93 4.48
N THR A 19 15.96 2.00 3.85
CA THR A 19 15.89 3.34 4.45
C THR A 19 15.13 3.31 5.79
N ASN A 20 14.03 2.57 5.88
CA ASN A 20 13.27 2.45 7.12
C ASN A 20 14.06 1.71 8.22
N HIS A 21 14.76 0.62 7.90
CA HIS A 21 15.61 -0.06 8.89
C HIS A 21 16.71 0.88 9.41
N ILE A 22 17.43 1.56 8.52
CA ILE A 22 18.50 2.49 8.93
C ILE A 22 17.92 3.62 9.79
N ARG A 23 16.82 4.27 9.37
CA ARG A 23 16.16 5.33 10.15
C ARG A 23 15.68 4.87 11.52
N ASN A 24 15.21 3.64 11.64
CA ASN A 24 14.77 3.10 12.92
C ASN A 24 15.95 2.87 13.88
N LEU A 25 17.04 2.31 13.34
CA LEU A 25 18.25 2.04 14.13
C LEU A 25 19.00 3.33 14.51
N SER A 26 18.96 4.38 13.67
CA SER A 26 19.59 5.66 14.00
C SER A 26 18.96 6.40 15.19
N LYS A 27 17.80 5.94 15.66
CA LYS A 27 17.15 6.44 16.88
C LYS A 27 17.68 5.79 18.16
N LEU A 28 18.52 4.78 18.03
CA LEU A 28 19.05 3.98 19.13
C LEU A 28 20.57 4.18 19.25
N ASP A 29 21.07 4.26 20.47
CA ASP A 29 22.51 4.27 20.71
C ASP A 29 23.13 2.94 20.25
N ILE A 30 24.30 3.00 19.64
CA ILE A 30 25.03 1.82 19.17
C ILE A 30 25.44 0.91 20.35
N LYS A 31 25.77 1.49 21.51
CA LYS A 31 26.07 0.75 22.72
C LYS A 31 24.88 -0.07 23.21
N LEU A 32 23.67 0.49 23.04
CA LEU A 32 22.42 -0.21 23.37
C LEU A 32 22.13 -1.30 22.36
N LEU A 33 22.35 -1.04 21.05
CA LEU A 33 22.13 -2.03 19.97
C LEU A 33 23.04 -3.26 20.10
N ASP A 34 24.31 -3.06 20.50
CA ASP A 34 25.31 -4.11 20.66
C ASP A 34 25.37 -4.66 22.10
N GLY A 35 24.69 -4.00 23.04
CA GLY A 35 24.66 -4.35 24.46
C GLY A 35 23.77 -5.56 24.80
N PRO A 36 23.50 -5.77 26.12
CA PRO A 36 22.65 -6.86 26.60
C PRO A 36 21.25 -6.81 25.99
N GLU A 37 20.76 -7.95 25.54
CA GLU A 37 19.47 -8.08 24.87
C GLU A 37 18.29 -7.63 25.76
N LYS A 38 18.36 -7.93 27.06
CA LYS A 38 17.34 -7.54 28.06
C LYS A 38 17.21 -6.03 28.19
N ASP A 39 18.32 -5.31 28.24
CA ASP A 39 18.32 -3.86 28.35
C ASP A 39 17.73 -3.20 27.13
N LEU A 40 18.10 -3.69 25.95
CA LEU A 40 17.54 -3.23 24.67
C LEU A 40 16.03 -3.51 24.59
N ALA A 41 15.58 -4.69 24.97
CA ALA A 41 14.15 -5.04 25.00
C ALA A 41 13.36 -4.17 25.99
N LYS A 42 13.93 -3.90 27.17
CA LYS A 42 13.36 -3.00 28.17
C LYS A 42 13.26 -1.57 27.64
N TYR A 43 14.32 -1.07 27.02
CA TYR A 43 14.34 0.25 26.41
C TYR A 43 13.27 0.41 25.33
N ILE A 44 13.13 -0.58 24.44
CA ILE A 44 12.10 -0.54 23.38
C ILE A 44 10.70 -0.48 24.00
N LYS A 45 10.42 -1.29 25.02
CA LYS A 45 9.12 -1.29 25.69
C LYS A 45 8.79 0.04 26.37
N ALA A 46 9.80 0.72 26.93
CA ALA A 46 9.61 1.97 27.66
C ALA A 46 9.50 3.22 26.77
N ASN A 47 10.13 3.21 25.58
CA ASN A 47 10.29 4.42 24.76
C ASN A 47 9.51 4.44 23.47
N TYR A 48 8.80 3.35 23.13
CA TYR A 48 7.98 3.30 21.91
C TYR A 48 6.57 2.82 22.22
N ASP A 49 5.59 3.41 21.53
CA ASP A 49 4.18 3.04 21.68
C ASP A 49 3.92 1.60 21.27
N VAL A 50 3.05 0.96 22.05
CA VAL A 50 2.60 -0.41 21.77
C VAL A 50 1.95 -0.49 20.37
N GLY A 51 2.22 -1.57 19.65
CA GLY A 51 1.68 -1.81 18.32
C GLY A 51 2.69 -1.56 17.21
N SER A 52 2.36 -0.72 16.24
CA SER A 52 3.15 -0.58 15.00
C SER A 52 4.54 0.02 15.23
N GLN A 53 4.71 0.94 16.20
CA GLN A 53 6.02 1.54 16.50
C GLN A 53 6.97 0.51 17.12
N GLN A 54 6.57 -0.15 18.19
CA GLN A 54 7.40 -1.20 18.82
C GLN A 54 7.72 -2.31 17.82
N LYS A 55 6.72 -2.80 17.06
CA LYS A 55 6.93 -3.81 16.02
C LYS A 55 7.99 -3.37 15.02
N THR A 56 7.91 -2.14 14.52
CA THR A 56 8.80 -1.63 13.46
C THR A 56 10.24 -1.50 13.94
N ILE A 57 10.43 -0.95 15.16
CA ILE A 57 11.75 -0.84 15.79
C ILE A 57 12.32 -2.24 16.09
N THR A 58 11.54 -3.12 16.71
CA THR A 58 11.97 -4.49 17.07
C THR A 58 12.34 -5.29 15.82
N THR A 59 11.61 -5.11 14.71
CA THR A 59 11.97 -5.74 13.42
C THR A 59 13.34 -5.29 12.94
N SER A 60 13.64 -3.99 13.02
CA SER A 60 14.92 -3.44 12.58
C SER A 60 16.06 -3.91 13.47
N VAL A 61 15.84 -3.96 14.79
CA VAL A 61 16.80 -4.45 15.79
C VAL A 61 17.08 -5.95 15.61
N ALA A 62 16.05 -6.78 15.43
CA ALA A 62 16.23 -8.21 15.19
C ALA A 62 17.08 -8.48 13.95
N LYS A 63 16.88 -7.69 12.90
CA LYS A 63 17.66 -7.78 11.65
C LYS A 63 19.11 -7.34 11.84
N TYR A 64 19.34 -6.26 12.56
CA TYR A 64 20.66 -5.75 12.88
C TYR A 64 21.46 -6.73 13.76
N ARG A 65 20.86 -7.24 14.84
CA ARG A 65 21.50 -8.22 15.72
C ARG A 65 21.80 -9.54 14.98
N GLY A 66 20.92 -9.96 14.07
CA GLY A 66 21.20 -11.09 13.19
C GLY A 66 22.39 -10.86 12.24
N TYR A 67 22.53 -9.67 11.68
CA TYR A 67 23.71 -9.27 10.90
C TYR A 67 25.00 -9.24 11.72
N ARG A 68 24.92 -8.79 12.99
CA ARG A 68 26.05 -8.71 13.92
C ARG A 68 26.33 -10.03 14.64
N GLU A 69 25.58 -11.10 14.33
CA GLU A 69 25.66 -12.41 15.03
C GLU A 69 25.48 -12.32 16.55
N LEU A 70 24.76 -11.31 17.02
CA LEU A 70 24.46 -11.10 18.43
C LEU A 70 23.24 -11.92 18.87
N PRO A 71 23.14 -12.27 20.18
CA PRO A 71 21.94 -12.91 20.72
C PRO A 71 20.68 -12.10 20.43
N LYS A 72 19.60 -12.80 20.03
CA LYS A 72 18.33 -12.15 19.63
C LYS A 72 17.07 -12.91 20.07
N THR A 73 17.18 -13.81 21.03
CA THR A 73 16.06 -14.63 21.53
C THR A 73 14.96 -13.75 22.13
N GLU A 74 15.30 -12.89 23.08
CA GLU A 74 14.33 -11.97 23.72
C GLU A 74 13.77 -10.93 22.73
N ILE A 75 14.61 -10.45 21.82
CA ILE A 75 14.16 -9.54 20.75
C ILE A 75 13.18 -10.25 19.79
N SER A 76 13.41 -11.52 19.48
CA SER A 76 12.52 -12.34 18.65
C SER A 76 11.17 -12.59 19.34
N GLU A 77 11.18 -12.87 20.64
CA GLU A 77 9.97 -12.98 21.45
C GLU A 77 9.21 -11.67 21.54
N LEU A 78 9.92 -10.56 21.77
CA LEU A 78 9.35 -9.22 21.75
C LEU A 78 8.74 -8.91 20.38
N LEU A 79 9.42 -9.27 19.28
CA LEU A 79 8.90 -9.08 17.92
C LEU A 79 7.61 -9.88 17.69
N LYS A 80 7.54 -11.12 18.16
CA LYS A 80 6.32 -11.93 18.07
C LYS A 80 5.18 -11.28 18.84
N LYS A 81 5.44 -10.85 20.09
CA LYS A 81 4.45 -10.17 20.93
C LYS A 81 3.97 -8.87 20.31
N THR A 82 4.87 -7.99 19.89
CA THR A 82 4.51 -6.68 19.28
C THR A 82 3.83 -6.83 17.94
N SER A 83 4.14 -7.89 17.18
CA SER A 83 3.44 -8.20 15.92
C SER A 83 2.00 -8.61 16.17
N ASN A 84 1.73 -9.43 17.18
CA ASN A 84 0.37 -9.81 17.56
C ASN A 84 -0.41 -8.59 18.08
N GLN A 85 0.18 -7.77 18.94
CA GLN A 85 -0.45 -6.54 19.45
C GLN A 85 -0.78 -5.57 18.30
N ALA A 86 0.16 -5.36 17.36
CA ALA A 86 -0.08 -4.51 16.20
C ALA A 86 -1.22 -5.05 15.31
N PHE A 87 -1.32 -6.38 15.19
CA PHE A 87 -2.41 -7.01 14.45
C PHE A 87 -3.77 -6.80 15.14
N GLU A 88 -3.86 -7.01 16.45
CA GLU A 88 -5.11 -6.81 17.20
C GLU A 88 -5.56 -5.34 17.20
N ILE A 89 -4.63 -4.38 17.37
CA ILE A 89 -4.93 -2.95 17.25
C ILE A 89 -5.43 -2.62 15.83
N GLN A 90 -4.77 -3.14 14.80
CA GLN A 90 -5.20 -2.93 13.41
C GLN A 90 -6.59 -3.52 13.16
N LYS A 91 -6.87 -4.70 13.71
CA LYS A 91 -8.17 -5.36 13.61
C LYS A 91 -9.25 -4.50 14.29
N LYS A 92 -9.01 -4.08 15.54
CA LYS A 92 -9.93 -3.19 16.27
C LYS A 92 -10.22 -1.90 15.47
N ASN A 93 -9.18 -1.19 15.01
CA ASN A 93 -9.36 0.01 14.20
C ASN A 93 -10.11 -0.26 12.88
N ASN A 94 -9.98 -1.48 12.34
CA ASN A 94 -10.71 -1.89 11.16
C ASN A 94 -12.19 -2.17 11.45
N ASP A 95 -12.49 -2.75 12.60
CA ASP A 95 -13.87 -3.08 13.02
C ASP A 95 -14.64 -1.79 13.43
N GLU A 96 -13.93 -0.79 13.96
CA GLU A 96 -14.49 0.52 14.33
C GLU A 96 -14.60 1.51 13.15
N LEU A 97 -14.05 1.17 11.98
CA LEU A 97 -14.08 2.06 10.83
C LEU A 97 -15.46 2.07 10.17
N GLU A 98 -16.18 3.17 10.33
CA GLU A 98 -17.40 3.43 9.56
C GLU A 98 -17.07 3.60 8.07
N LEU A 99 -17.67 2.77 7.24
CA LEU A 99 -17.51 2.85 5.79
C LEU A 99 -18.63 3.73 5.20
N PRO A 100 -18.31 4.65 4.29
CA PRO A 100 -19.34 5.38 3.57
C PRO A 100 -20.15 4.43 2.68
N ASP A 101 -21.41 4.73 2.44
CA ASP A 101 -22.23 3.98 1.48
C ASP A 101 -21.58 4.05 0.08
N ILE A 102 -21.46 2.91 -0.57
CA ILE A 102 -20.93 2.80 -1.95
C ILE A 102 -21.73 3.65 -2.95
N LYS A 103 -23.02 3.83 -2.73
CA LYS A 103 -23.87 4.69 -3.56
C LYS A 103 -23.44 6.14 -3.42
N ASN A 104 -23.16 6.61 -2.19
CA ASN A 104 -22.68 7.96 -1.92
C ASN A 104 -21.30 8.20 -2.56
N VAL A 105 -20.41 7.21 -2.48
CA VAL A 105 -19.09 7.29 -3.15
C VAL A 105 -19.23 7.39 -4.67
N LYS A 106 -20.12 6.59 -5.28
CA LYS A 106 -20.39 6.65 -6.72
C LYS A 106 -21.07 7.98 -7.12
N SER A 107 -21.96 8.51 -6.29
CA SER A 107 -22.60 9.82 -6.50
C SER A 107 -21.57 10.94 -6.45
N LEU A 108 -20.66 10.92 -5.48
CA LEU A 108 -19.53 11.85 -5.38
C LEU A 108 -18.62 11.79 -6.61
N MET A 109 -18.30 10.59 -7.10
CA MET A 109 -17.52 10.42 -8.34
C MET A 109 -18.23 11.05 -9.53
N ASN A 110 -19.56 10.85 -9.65
CA ASN A 110 -20.35 11.46 -10.72
C ASN A 110 -20.38 12.99 -10.61
N LEU A 111 -20.45 13.52 -9.39
CA LEU A 111 -20.38 14.96 -9.11
C LEU A 111 -19.03 15.54 -9.58
N TYR A 112 -17.91 14.89 -9.22
CA TYR A 112 -16.57 15.31 -9.67
C TYR A 112 -16.46 15.32 -11.18
N LEU A 113 -16.99 14.30 -11.87
CA LEU A 113 -16.99 14.25 -13.33
C LEU A 113 -17.80 15.43 -13.93
N LYS A 114 -18.98 15.74 -13.37
CA LYS A 114 -19.82 16.85 -13.83
C LYS A 114 -19.21 18.22 -13.58
N GLN A 115 -18.45 18.37 -12.48
CA GLN A 115 -17.80 19.62 -12.09
C GLN A 115 -16.41 19.81 -12.74
N GLY A 116 -15.96 18.88 -13.61
CA GLY A 116 -14.63 18.95 -14.21
C GLY A 116 -13.48 18.65 -13.26
N MET A 117 -13.77 18.12 -12.06
CA MET A 117 -12.77 17.68 -11.08
C MET A 117 -12.19 16.32 -11.49
N TYR A 118 -11.60 16.27 -12.67
CA TYR A 118 -11.20 15.02 -13.31
C TYR A 118 -10.14 14.24 -12.58
N LYS A 119 -9.21 14.92 -11.88
CA LYS A 119 -8.16 14.27 -11.11
C LYS A 119 -8.76 13.40 -9.99
N GLN A 120 -9.70 13.95 -9.24
CA GLN A 120 -10.41 13.26 -8.17
C GLN A 120 -11.20 12.08 -8.71
N TYR A 121 -11.91 12.29 -9.80
CA TYR A 121 -12.67 11.25 -10.48
C TYR A 121 -11.78 10.09 -10.94
N VAL A 122 -10.69 10.38 -11.66
CA VAL A 122 -9.78 9.35 -12.20
C VAL A 122 -9.14 8.54 -11.07
N VAL A 123 -8.63 9.20 -10.04
CA VAL A 123 -8.02 8.52 -8.90
C VAL A 123 -9.02 7.62 -8.19
N MET A 124 -10.22 8.14 -7.87
CA MET A 124 -11.27 7.35 -7.22
C MET A 124 -11.73 6.18 -8.10
N TYR A 125 -11.83 6.40 -9.42
CA TYR A 125 -12.20 5.36 -10.38
C TYR A 125 -11.19 4.20 -10.36
N LEU A 126 -9.91 4.50 -10.45
CA LEU A 126 -8.85 3.48 -10.47
C LEU A 126 -8.77 2.73 -9.14
N LEU A 127 -8.90 3.42 -8.01
CA LEU A 127 -8.89 2.80 -6.68
C LEU A 127 -10.11 1.87 -6.49
N LEU A 128 -11.31 2.31 -6.85
CA LEU A 128 -12.54 1.58 -6.60
C LEU A 128 -12.74 0.41 -7.57
N HIS A 129 -12.56 0.66 -8.87
CA HIS A 129 -12.91 -0.33 -9.90
C HIS A 129 -11.78 -1.31 -10.22
N LEU A 130 -10.52 -0.87 -10.12
CA LEU A 130 -9.35 -1.71 -10.39
C LEU A 130 -8.64 -2.16 -9.11
N ASN A 131 -9.06 -1.65 -7.95
CA ASN A 131 -8.46 -1.96 -6.65
C ASN A 131 -6.94 -1.72 -6.64
N THR A 132 -6.50 -0.66 -7.31
CA THR A 132 -5.11 -0.26 -7.37
C THR A 132 -4.62 0.21 -6.00
N ARG A 133 -3.30 0.27 -5.82
CA ARG A 133 -2.67 1.02 -4.72
C ARG A 133 -2.37 2.44 -5.17
N ASN A 134 -2.17 3.34 -4.21
CA ASN A 134 -1.72 4.69 -4.52
C ASN A 134 -0.42 4.72 -5.33
N LEU A 135 0.51 3.80 -5.04
CA LEU A 135 1.76 3.68 -5.81
C LEU A 135 1.54 3.20 -7.25
N ASP A 136 0.50 2.43 -7.50
CA ASP A 136 0.19 1.94 -8.86
C ASP A 136 -0.33 3.09 -9.74
N LEU A 137 -0.83 4.19 -9.13
CA LEU A 137 -1.35 5.37 -9.84
C LEU A 137 -0.24 6.25 -10.45
N VAL A 138 1.02 6.04 -10.06
CA VAL A 138 2.16 6.66 -10.75
C VAL A 138 2.33 5.94 -12.07
N ALA A 139 1.71 6.50 -13.13
CA ALA A 139 1.65 5.90 -14.45
C ALA A 139 1.95 6.93 -15.54
N LYS A 140 2.63 6.48 -16.59
CA LYS A 140 2.80 7.22 -17.83
C LYS A 140 1.55 7.04 -18.70
N VAL A 141 1.35 7.93 -19.66
CA VAL A 141 0.16 7.92 -20.55
C VAL A 141 0.60 8.01 -21.97
N THR A 142 0.06 7.14 -22.84
CA THR A 142 0.34 7.13 -24.30
C THR A 142 -0.84 6.59 -25.08
N ASP A 143 -0.89 6.90 -26.36
CA ASP A 143 -1.75 6.28 -27.37
C ASP A 143 -0.95 5.44 -28.38
N ASN A 144 0.38 5.35 -28.19
CA ASN A 144 1.26 4.48 -28.94
C ASN A 144 1.69 3.28 -28.08
N ILE A 145 1.42 2.05 -28.55
CA ILE A 145 1.77 0.83 -27.82
C ILE A 145 3.28 0.62 -27.71
N ASP A 146 4.06 1.13 -28.65
CA ASP A 146 5.52 0.96 -28.71
C ASP A 146 6.25 1.75 -27.58
N ASP A 147 5.56 2.74 -26.97
CA ASP A 147 6.09 3.46 -25.81
C ASP A 147 6.03 2.63 -24.51
N VAL A 148 5.19 1.60 -24.49
CA VAL A 148 4.89 0.82 -23.27
C VAL A 148 6.04 -0.12 -22.97
N ASN A 149 6.82 0.21 -21.93
CA ASN A 149 7.88 -0.64 -21.41
C ASN A 149 7.44 -1.45 -20.17
N ASN A 150 8.31 -2.37 -19.72
CA ASN A 150 8.04 -3.27 -18.58
C ASN A 150 8.45 -2.69 -17.21
N ASP A 151 9.01 -1.49 -17.16
CA ASP A 151 9.56 -0.89 -15.94
C ASP A 151 8.61 0.08 -15.28
N ASP A 152 7.73 0.70 -16.08
CA ASP A 152 6.77 1.70 -15.65
C ASP A 152 5.33 1.18 -15.70
N ASN A 153 4.45 1.81 -14.93
CA ASN A 153 3.01 1.66 -15.14
C ASN A 153 2.56 2.57 -16.27
N TRP A 154 1.61 2.11 -17.10
CA TRP A 154 1.14 2.82 -18.26
C TRP A 154 -0.38 2.81 -18.40
N LEU A 155 -0.97 3.95 -18.72
CA LEU A 155 -2.31 4.05 -19.29
C LEU A 155 -2.18 4.20 -20.81
N TYR A 156 -2.50 3.15 -21.52
CA TYR A 156 -2.50 3.11 -22.97
C TYR A 156 -3.92 3.35 -23.50
N LEU A 157 -4.11 4.48 -24.18
CA LEU A 157 -5.40 4.89 -24.73
C LEU A 157 -5.59 4.26 -26.12
N ARG A 158 -6.66 3.51 -26.26
CA ARG A 158 -7.13 2.98 -27.55
C ARG A 158 -8.43 3.68 -27.95
N LYS A 159 -8.86 3.51 -29.21
CA LYS A 159 -10.09 4.12 -29.73
C LYS A 159 -11.35 3.78 -28.90
N SER A 160 -11.43 2.57 -28.36
CA SER A 160 -12.65 2.06 -27.69
C SER A 160 -12.50 1.90 -26.17
N ASP A 161 -11.28 1.89 -25.64
CA ASP A 161 -11.01 1.61 -24.24
C ASP A 161 -9.63 2.13 -23.79
N VAL A 162 -9.34 2.02 -22.52
CA VAL A 162 -8.01 2.30 -21.95
C VAL A 162 -7.46 1.02 -21.34
N VAL A 163 -6.20 0.71 -21.64
CA VAL A 163 -5.48 -0.40 -21.05
C VAL A 163 -4.54 0.11 -19.98
N PHE A 164 -4.72 -0.34 -18.76
CA PHE A 164 -3.81 -0.04 -17.68
C PHE A 164 -2.80 -1.18 -17.50
N PHE A 165 -1.55 -0.94 -17.87
CA PHE A 165 -0.43 -1.84 -17.59
C PHE A 165 0.17 -1.48 -16.25
N ARG A 166 0.10 -2.41 -15.30
CA ARG A 166 0.75 -2.28 -14.00
C ARG A 166 2.02 -3.13 -14.01
N ASN A 167 3.09 -2.53 -14.49
CA ASN A 167 4.39 -3.16 -14.65
C ASN A 167 5.34 -2.85 -13.48
N ASN A 168 5.06 -1.79 -12.72
CA ASN A 168 5.83 -1.40 -11.55
C ASN A 168 4.90 -1.24 -10.35
N TYR A 169 4.73 -2.30 -9.56
CA TYR A 169 3.94 -2.28 -8.35
C TYR A 169 4.52 -3.18 -7.26
N LYS A 170 4.14 -2.95 -6.00
CA LYS A 170 4.76 -3.53 -4.79
C LYS A 170 4.98 -5.05 -4.83
N THR A 171 4.12 -5.78 -5.50
CA THR A 171 4.13 -7.26 -5.49
C THR A 171 4.34 -7.87 -6.88
N LYS A 172 4.90 -7.11 -7.82
CA LYS A 172 5.22 -7.56 -9.19
C LYS A 172 6.03 -8.86 -9.21
N ALA A 173 7.05 -8.98 -8.37
CA ALA A 173 7.91 -10.16 -8.30
C ALA A 173 7.13 -11.46 -8.01
N LYS A 174 6.01 -11.37 -7.25
CA LYS A 174 5.17 -12.53 -6.89
C LYS A 174 4.03 -12.77 -7.86
N PHE A 175 3.43 -11.73 -8.40
CA PHE A 175 2.18 -11.81 -9.16
C PHE A 175 2.33 -11.45 -10.65
N GLY A 176 3.55 -11.15 -11.10
CA GLY A 176 3.84 -10.77 -12.48
C GLY A 176 3.29 -9.39 -12.87
N MET A 177 3.43 -9.05 -14.13
CA MET A 177 2.82 -7.85 -14.72
C MET A 177 1.30 -8.00 -14.83
N LYS A 178 0.60 -6.88 -14.77
CA LYS A 178 -0.87 -6.85 -14.84
C LYS A 178 -1.36 -5.97 -15.96
N LYS A 179 -2.48 -6.41 -16.54
CA LYS A 179 -3.16 -5.69 -17.61
C LYS A 179 -4.65 -5.63 -17.27
N ASP A 180 -5.15 -4.44 -17.04
CA ASP A 180 -6.56 -4.16 -16.78
C ASP A 180 -7.15 -3.38 -17.95
N ILE A 181 -8.34 -3.75 -18.43
CA ILE A 181 -9.03 -3.06 -19.54
C ILE A 181 -10.19 -2.25 -18.97
N ILE A 182 -10.16 -0.95 -19.19
CA ILE A 182 -11.20 0.01 -18.80
C ILE A 182 -12.09 0.30 -20.00
N LYS A 183 -13.28 -0.32 -20.03
CA LYS A 183 -14.27 -0.17 -21.12
C LYS A 183 -15.35 0.88 -20.82
N SER A 184 -15.18 1.68 -19.77
CA SER A 184 -16.20 2.63 -19.34
C SER A 184 -16.20 3.88 -20.22
N LYS A 185 -17.34 4.21 -20.82
CA LYS A 185 -17.56 5.49 -21.51
C LYS A 185 -17.33 6.71 -20.61
N ARG A 186 -17.42 6.53 -19.27
CA ARG A 186 -17.16 7.58 -18.29
C ARG A 186 -15.66 7.77 -17.99
N PHE A 187 -14.80 6.91 -18.50
CA PHE A 187 -13.35 7.03 -18.42
C PHE A 187 -12.80 7.38 -19.82
N HIS A 188 -13.31 8.48 -20.38
CA HIS A 188 -12.95 8.93 -21.72
C HIS A 188 -12.23 10.27 -21.62
N PHE A 189 -10.90 10.20 -21.66
CA PHE A 189 -10.00 11.35 -21.56
C PHE A 189 -9.01 11.33 -22.72
N SER A 190 -8.54 12.49 -23.15
CA SER A 190 -7.42 12.58 -24.08
C SER A 190 -6.10 12.22 -23.39
N VAL A 191 -5.07 11.90 -24.19
CA VAL A 191 -3.71 11.66 -23.70
C VAL A 191 -3.18 12.87 -22.93
N SER A 192 -3.39 14.08 -23.45
CA SER A 192 -2.94 15.32 -22.80
C SER A 192 -3.62 15.52 -21.44
N GLN A 193 -4.93 15.31 -21.35
CA GLN A 193 -5.67 15.40 -20.08
C GLN A 193 -5.14 14.39 -19.05
N LEU A 194 -4.98 13.12 -19.41
CA LEU A 194 -4.48 12.13 -18.47
C LEU A 194 -3.01 12.38 -18.07
N LYS A 195 -2.16 12.83 -18.98
CA LYS A 195 -0.78 13.24 -18.65
C LYS A 195 -0.75 14.35 -17.61
N GLU A 196 -1.63 15.33 -17.75
CA GLU A 196 -1.74 16.42 -16.77
C GLU A 196 -2.29 15.94 -15.43
N LEU A 197 -3.35 15.13 -15.44
CA LEU A 197 -4.02 14.60 -14.24
C LEU A 197 -3.12 13.66 -13.43
N LEU A 198 -2.27 12.86 -14.08
CA LEU A 198 -1.47 11.79 -13.48
C LEU A 198 0.02 12.12 -13.46
N ARG A 199 0.40 13.39 -13.31
CA ARG A 199 1.81 13.81 -13.26
C ARG A 199 2.58 12.97 -12.22
N PRO A 200 3.73 12.36 -12.60
CA PRO A 200 4.44 11.37 -11.77
C PRO A 200 4.89 11.89 -10.40
N ASN A 201 5.13 13.21 -10.26
CA ASN A 201 5.67 13.82 -9.05
C ASN A 201 4.58 14.33 -8.08
N GLU A 202 3.30 14.22 -8.43
CA GLU A 202 2.24 14.62 -7.54
C GLU A 202 1.83 13.48 -6.62
N ASN A 203 1.67 13.79 -5.34
CA ASN A 203 1.08 12.86 -4.41
C ASN A 203 -0.44 12.81 -4.61
N LEU A 204 -0.89 12.03 -5.60
CA LEU A 204 -2.29 11.88 -5.97
C LEU A 204 -3.17 11.51 -4.76
N TYR A 205 -2.63 10.69 -3.85
CA TYR A 205 -3.28 10.32 -2.62
C TYR A 205 -3.64 11.52 -1.75
N ARG A 206 -2.70 12.47 -1.54
CA ARG A 206 -2.98 13.67 -0.74
C ARG A 206 -4.07 14.53 -1.34
N THR A 207 -4.16 14.59 -2.66
CA THR A 207 -5.21 15.32 -3.36
C THR A 207 -6.59 14.72 -3.09
N VAL A 208 -6.71 13.40 -3.16
CA VAL A 208 -7.98 12.71 -2.86
C VAL A 208 -8.35 12.85 -1.39
N MET A 209 -7.39 12.63 -0.48
CA MET A 209 -7.62 12.76 0.97
C MET A 209 -8.03 14.16 1.41
N LYS A 210 -7.46 15.22 0.81
CA LYS A 210 -7.83 16.61 1.15
C LYS A 210 -9.29 16.94 0.82
N ILE A 211 -9.85 16.29 -0.18
CA ILE A 211 -11.19 16.63 -0.70
C ILE A 211 -12.27 15.72 -0.13
N THR A 212 -11.96 14.45 0.11
CA THR A 212 -12.92 13.44 0.55
C THR A 212 -12.83 13.10 2.05
N GLY A 213 -11.84 13.66 2.75
CA GLY A 213 -11.65 13.50 4.20
C GLY A 213 -11.38 12.05 4.64
N GLN A 214 -12.33 11.16 4.48
CA GLN A 214 -12.26 9.78 4.97
C GLN A 214 -12.06 8.73 3.86
N ILE A 215 -12.16 9.10 2.58
CA ILE A 215 -12.06 8.14 1.48
C ILE A 215 -10.61 7.99 1.05
N ASN A 216 -9.99 6.90 1.44
CA ASN A 216 -8.60 6.55 1.10
C ASN A 216 -8.51 5.19 0.40
N GLU A 217 -7.29 4.76 0.04
CA GLU A 217 -7.02 3.47 -0.59
C GLU A 217 -7.61 2.29 0.20
N THR A 218 -7.47 2.29 1.53
CA THR A 218 -7.99 1.24 2.40
C THR A 218 -9.51 1.25 2.41
N THR A 219 -10.14 2.41 2.53
CA THR A 219 -11.60 2.57 2.47
C THR A 219 -12.16 2.07 1.13
N MET A 220 -11.54 2.46 0.01
CA MET A 220 -11.95 2.01 -1.33
C MET A 220 -11.83 0.48 -1.49
N MET A 221 -10.76 -0.11 -0.95
CA MET A 221 -10.60 -1.56 -0.98
C MET A 221 -11.64 -2.28 -0.12
N LYS A 222 -11.93 -1.77 1.07
CA LYS A 222 -12.99 -2.31 1.95
C LYS A 222 -14.36 -2.22 1.28
N LEU A 223 -14.72 -1.07 0.72
CA LEU A 223 -15.96 -0.90 -0.04
C LEU A 223 -16.09 -1.90 -1.18
N SER A 224 -15.00 -2.13 -1.93
CA SER A 224 -14.97 -3.13 -3.00
C SER A 224 -15.18 -4.54 -2.47
N LEU A 225 -14.63 -4.86 -1.30
CA LEU A 225 -14.77 -6.17 -0.67
C LEU A 225 -16.20 -6.38 -0.16
N CYS A 226 -16.76 -5.41 0.58
CA CYS A 226 -18.13 -5.48 1.11
C CYS A 226 -19.17 -5.68 -0.01
N ASN A 227 -18.95 -5.06 -1.17
CA ASN A 227 -19.84 -5.21 -2.33
C ASN A 227 -19.58 -6.49 -3.16
N ASN A 228 -18.53 -7.25 -2.85
CA ASN A 228 -18.12 -8.46 -3.57
C ASN A 228 -17.65 -9.56 -2.60
N ASN A 229 -18.34 -9.75 -1.47
CA ASN A 229 -17.97 -10.66 -0.39
C ASN A 229 -18.17 -12.16 -0.71
N THR A 230 -18.42 -12.51 -1.95
CA THR A 230 -18.45 -13.91 -2.41
C THR A 230 -17.01 -14.43 -2.60
N ALA A 231 -16.82 -15.75 -2.49
CA ALA A 231 -15.52 -16.39 -2.73
C ALA A 231 -14.91 -16.00 -4.10
N LYS A 232 -15.75 -15.90 -5.15
CA LYS A 232 -15.36 -15.46 -6.48
C LYS A 232 -14.95 -13.97 -6.48
N GLY A 233 -15.70 -13.12 -5.77
CA GLY A 233 -15.40 -11.69 -5.62
C GLY A 233 -14.08 -11.46 -4.90
N ILE A 234 -13.86 -12.11 -3.76
CA ILE A 234 -12.62 -12.06 -2.97
C ILE A 234 -11.42 -12.51 -3.81
N LYS A 235 -11.55 -13.62 -4.55
CA LYS A 235 -10.49 -14.10 -5.46
C LYS A 235 -10.18 -13.09 -6.56
N LYS A 236 -11.20 -12.44 -7.15
CA LYS A 236 -11.04 -11.38 -8.14
C LYS A 236 -10.32 -10.16 -7.55
N LEU A 237 -10.71 -9.69 -6.36
CA LEU A 237 -10.06 -8.58 -5.67
C LEU A 237 -8.60 -8.89 -5.35
N SER A 238 -8.31 -10.08 -4.82
CA SER A 238 -6.95 -10.57 -4.57
C SER A 238 -6.10 -10.53 -5.85
N LYS A 239 -6.62 -11.05 -6.96
CA LYS A 239 -5.96 -11.02 -8.26
C LYS A 239 -5.74 -9.58 -8.75
N ASN A 240 -6.76 -8.73 -8.71
CA ASN A 240 -6.69 -7.34 -9.17
C ASN A 240 -5.64 -6.56 -8.35
N ARG A 241 -5.67 -6.69 -7.04
CA ARG A 241 -4.71 -5.98 -6.17
C ARG A 241 -3.30 -6.59 -6.21
N GLY A 242 -3.13 -7.84 -6.64
CA GLY A 242 -1.87 -8.58 -6.53
C GLY A 242 -1.48 -8.79 -5.07
N THR A 243 -2.37 -9.41 -4.30
CA THR A 243 -2.15 -9.73 -2.89
C THR A 243 -2.75 -11.09 -2.57
N ALA A 244 -2.29 -11.76 -1.51
CA ALA A 244 -2.85 -13.04 -1.11
C ALA A 244 -4.31 -12.91 -0.65
N ILE A 245 -5.12 -13.94 -0.87
CA ILE A 245 -6.52 -13.99 -0.41
C ILE A 245 -6.61 -13.77 1.10
N SER A 246 -5.74 -14.45 1.87
CA SER A 246 -5.66 -14.26 3.32
C SER A 246 -5.40 -12.81 3.73
N THR A 247 -4.55 -12.09 3.00
CA THR A 247 -4.31 -10.67 3.23
C THR A 247 -5.56 -9.82 2.95
N VAL A 248 -6.33 -10.17 1.90
CA VAL A 248 -7.59 -9.46 1.60
C VAL A 248 -8.58 -9.68 2.73
N VAL A 249 -8.79 -10.92 3.14
CA VAL A 249 -9.74 -11.26 4.22
C VAL A 249 -9.31 -10.66 5.55
N ASN A 250 -8.05 -10.86 5.96
CA ASN A 250 -7.60 -10.42 7.29
C ASN A 250 -7.52 -8.90 7.47
N ASN A 251 -7.20 -8.15 6.39
CA ASN A 251 -7.00 -6.70 6.50
C ASN A 251 -8.19 -5.86 6.06
N TYR A 252 -9.13 -6.44 5.31
CA TYR A 252 -10.23 -5.68 4.70
C TYR A 252 -11.60 -6.31 4.94
N ASP A 253 -11.70 -7.37 5.75
CA ASP A 253 -12.97 -8.02 6.07
C ASP A 253 -13.90 -7.02 6.79
N CYS A 254 -15.11 -6.90 6.28
CA CYS A 254 -16.15 -6.00 6.79
C CYS A 254 -17.42 -6.77 7.18
N THR A 255 -17.38 -8.11 7.19
CA THR A 255 -18.56 -8.95 7.48
C THR A 255 -18.97 -8.92 8.95
N LYS A 256 -18.19 -8.24 9.82
CA LYS A 256 -18.44 -8.16 11.27
C LYS A 256 -19.09 -6.86 11.73
N SER A 257 -19.46 -5.98 10.79
CA SER A 257 -20.04 -4.66 11.08
C SER A 257 -21.56 -4.60 10.82
N ASN A 258 -22.25 -5.74 10.90
CA ASN A 258 -23.72 -5.81 10.89
C ASN A 258 -24.21 -6.59 12.08
#